data_024b9a013c5988ef93c81ed1b0761dfc
#
_entry.id   024b9a013c5988ef93c81ed1b0761dfc
#
_cell.length_a   1.000
_cell.length_b   1.000
_cell.length_c   1.000
_cell.angle_alpha   90.00
_cell.angle_beta   90.00
_cell.angle_gamma   90.00
#
_symmetry.space_group_name_H-M   'P 1'
#
loop_
_entity.id
_entity.type
_entity.pdbx_description
1 polymer ?
#
loop_
_entity_poly.entity_id
_entity_poly.type
_entity_poly.pdbx_seq_one_letter_code
_entity_poly.pdbx_strand_id
1 'polypeptide(L)'
;MNLYVLIMAVLSLAIGLALYIWLVRSNASYFYTTNVVSWLLIALFPVLLIFSFFPESSFAGTIKGVSMGGAIGAFIFIWWYGTKIANQAEQVDERIEKMRTELSGELEAQEEELQQLRAAPKEDQLVPTVLRETKIYLYSLKGERDKQIALITGDIRKVKVADIWVNSENTNMQMSRFYERSMSAIIRYLGAKKDAVGNVSEDLIADELAEIMGDNLAVQPATVLVTGAGELERTHNVKRIFHVASVHGEIGVGYKPIHNMEYCVTNALQKADSEELKGLGLKSILFPLMGAGAAKGNLKEIGEKLIHAAISYMETIENGTIEDVYFLAWTDIELDTCKAILEESDKLTKSKS
;
A
#
# COMPACT_ATOMS: atom_id res chain seq x y z
N MET A 1 60.32 15.05 20.31
CA MET A 1 58.87 15.35 20.64
C MET A 1 58.78 16.74 21.25
N ASN A 2 58.09 17.65 20.65
CA ASN A 2 57.88 19.00 21.20
C ASN A 2 56.69 19.00 22.17
N LEU A 3 57.00 19.05 23.46
CA LEU A 3 56.01 18.99 24.53
C LEU A 3 54.91 20.08 24.42
N TYR A 4 55.25 21.27 23.97
CA TYR A 4 54.30 22.36 23.80
C TYR A 4 53.30 22.06 22.67
N VAL A 5 53.75 21.47 21.55
CA VAL A 5 52.89 21.08 20.44
C VAL A 5 51.95 19.95 20.85
N LEU A 6 52.44 18.99 21.62
CA LEU A 6 51.60 17.91 22.17
C LEU A 6 50.51 18.44 23.10
N ILE A 7 50.86 19.39 24.00
CA ILE A 7 49.87 20.01 24.91
C ILE A 7 48.79 20.75 24.07
N MET A 8 49.21 21.52 23.07
CA MET A 8 48.26 22.25 22.20
C MET A 8 47.36 21.30 21.43
N ALA A 9 47.88 20.16 20.96
CA ALA A 9 47.07 19.14 20.31
C ALA A 9 45.96 18.59 21.23
N VAL A 10 46.32 18.20 22.45
CA VAL A 10 45.36 17.67 23.41
C VAL A 10 44.31 18.72 23.81
N LEU A 11 44.74 19.99 23.98
CA LEU A 11 43.80 21.08 24.30
C LEU A 11 42.81 21.34 23.12
N SER A 12 43.28 21.32 21.86
CA SER A 12 42.39 21.53 20.72
C SER A 12 41.33 20.43 20.59
N LEU A 13 41.73 19.18 20.86
CA LEU A 13 40.76 18.07 20.88
C LEU A 13 39.74 18.20 22.00
N ALA A 14 40.21 18.49 23.24
CA ALA A 14 39.35 18.61 24.41
C ALA A 14 38.31 19.74 24.24
N ILE A 15 38.74 20.91 23.77
CA ILE A 15 37.87 22.04 23.50
C ILE A 15 36.89 21.74 22.36
N GLY A 16 37.37 21.14 21.26
CA GLY A 16 36.54 20.78 20.11
C GLY A 16 35.46 19.78 20.49
N LEU A 17 35.80 18.74 21.27
CA LEU A 17 34.80 17.74 21.72
C LEU A 17 33.83 18.35 22.74
N ALA A 18 34.29 19.22 23.66
CA ALA A 18 33.43 19.90 24.61
C ALA A 18 32.40 20.81 23.91
N LEU A 19 32.82 21.58 22.91
CA LEU A 19 31.96 22.40 22.09
C LEU A 19 30.95 21.55 21.29
N TYR A 20 31.40 20.45 20.73
CA TYR A 20 30.53 19.53 19.98
C TYR A 20 29.46 18.91 20.89
N ILE A 21 29.84 18.38 22.05
CA ILE A 21 28.92 17.81 23.04
C ILE A 21 27.94 18.87 23.58
N TRP A 22 28.42 20.07 23.83
CA TRP A 22 27.55 21.18 24.22
C TRP A 22 26.54 21.52 23.13
N LEU A 23 26.97 21.58 21.90
CA LEU A 23 26.14 21.86 20.75
C LEU A 23 25.02 20.83 20.57
N VAL A 24 25.33 19.53 20.65
CA VAL A 24 24.35 18.43 20.54
C VAL A 24 23.31 18.48 21.67
N ARG A 25 23.70 19.01 22.85
CA ARG A 25 22.80 19.11 24.01
C ARG A 25 21.98 20.39 24.09
N SER A 26 22.40 21.48 23.43
CA SER A 26 21.89 22.83 23.68
C SER A 26 20.94 23.27 22.59
N ASN A 27 20.34 22.68 21.74
CA ASN A 27 19.33 23.20 20.76
C ASN A 27 19.57 24.68 20.32
N ALA A 28 20.83 25.07 20.15
CA ALA A 28 21.22 26.47 20.09
C ALA A 28 21.07 27.04 18.66
N SER A 29 20.59 28.26 18.56
CA SER A 29 20.45 29.05 17.32
C SER A 29 21.75 29.25 16.52
N TYR A 30 22.90 28.91 17.09
CA TYR A 30 24.23 29.06 16.48
C TYR A 30 24.85 27.72 16.08
N PHE A 31 24.00 26.74 15.74
CA PHE A 31 24.44 25.38 15.44
C PHE A 31 25.53 25.34 14.36
N TYR A 32 25.36 26.04 13.25
CA TYR A 32 26.29 25.96 12.12
C TYR A 32 27.70 26.49 12.48
N THR A 33 27.79 27.71 13.01
CA THR A 33 29.09 28.32 13.35
C THR A 33 29.85 27.57 14.42
N THR A 34 29.14 27.14 15.48
CA THR A 34 29.74 26.36 16.57
C THR A 34 30.20 24.97 16.11
N ASN A 35 29.44 24.35 15.22
CA ASN A 35 29.79 23.06 14.62
C ASN A 35 31.05 23.14 13.75
N VAL A 36 31.16 24.16 12.89
CA VAL A 36 32.36 24.38 12.07
C VAL A 36 33.59 24.59 12.94
N VAL A 37 33.48 25.39 14.03
CA VAL A 37 34.58 25.64 14.97
C VAL A 37 34.96 24.37 15.74
N SER A 38 33.98 23.56 16.17
CA SER A 38 34.23 22.29 16.83
C SER A 38 35.04 21.33 15.95
N TRP A 39 34.61 21.14 14.71
CA TRP A 39 35.31 20.28 13.75
C TRP A 39 36.68 20.81 13.36
N LEU A 40 36.87 22.12 13.29
CA LEU A 40 38.16 22.74 13.06
C LEU A 40 39.15 22.40 14.20
N LEU A 41 38.71 22.51 15.44
CA LEU A 41 39.54 22.17 16.60
C LEU A 41 39.82 20.67 16.71
N ILE A 42 38.86 19.83 16.41
CA ILE A 42 39.04 18.36 16.37
C ILE A 42 40.03 17.97 15.26
N ALA A 43 39.92 18.57 14.07
CA ALA A 43 40.82 18.30 12.94
C ALA A 43 42.26 18.79 13.19
N LEU A 44 42.44 19.81 14.05
CA LEU A 44 43.76 20.32 14.40
C LEU A 44 44.56 19.32 15.26
N PHE A 45 43.91 18.49 16.05
CA PHE A 45 44.55 17.50 16.92
C PHE A 45 45.49 16.53 16.21
N PRO A 46 45.01 15.73 15.20
CA PRO A 46 45.88 14.78 14.51
C PRO A 46 47.02 15.47 13.76
N VAL A 47 46.80 16.68 13.26
CA VAL A 47 47.82 17.46 12.56
C VAL A 47 48.94 17.89 13.51
N LEU A 48 48.60 18.46 14.65
CA LEU A 48 49.59 18.85 15.65
C LEU A 48 50.31 17.64 16.26
N LEU A 49 49.59 16.52 16.43
CA LEU A 49 50.19 15.26 16.89
C LEU A 49 51.23 14.76 15.90
N ILE A 50 50.93 14.72 14.61
CA ILE A 50 51.90 14.31 13.56
C ILE A 50 53.11 15.24 13.57
N PHE A 51 52.93 16.55 13.65
CA PHE A 51 54.03 17.51 13.72
C PHE A 51 54.88 17.36 15.00
N SER A 52 54.28 16.92 16.10
CA SER A 52 55.02 16.68 17.36
C SER A 52 56.01 15.52 17.22
N PHE A 53 55.64 14.46 16.53
CA PHE A 53 56.44 13.24 16.36
C PHE A 53 57.29 13.24 15.08
N PHE A 54 56.75 13.81 14.00
CA PHE A 54 57.35 13.78 12.69
C PHE A 54 57.33 15.18 12.05
N PRO A 55 58.25 16.07 12.44
CA PRO A 55 58.26 17.44 11.92
C PRO A 55 58.41 17.53 10.38
N GLU A 56 59.00 16.52 9.76
CA GLU A 56 59.23 16.43 8.29
C GLU A 56 58.19 15.54 7.60
N SER A 57 57.09 15.16 8.30
CA SER A 57 56.09 14.29 7.74
C SER A 57 55.36 14.94 6.54
N SER A 58 55.11 14.16 5.49
CA SER A 58 54.32 14.58 4.36
C SER A 58 53.12 13.67 4.16
N PHE A 59 51.94 14.27 4.01
CA PHE A 59 50.73 13.62 3.59
C PHE A 59 50.32 14.16 2.23
N ALA A 60 50.01 13.28 1.28
CA ALA A 60 49.56 13.69 -0.05
C ALA A 60 48.15 13.16 -0.32
N GLY A 61 47.24 14.03 -0.75
CA GLY A 61 45.89 13.68 -1.14
C GLY A 61 45.36 14.63 -2.21
N THR A 62 44.31 14.22 -2.92
CA THR A 62 43.67 15.04 -3.96
C THR A 62 42.22 15.24 -3.63
N ILE A 63 41.77 16.50 -3.57
CA ILE A 63 40.35 16.88 -3.39
C ILE A 63 39.94 17.74 -4.58
N LYS A 64 38.91 17.31 -5.32
CA LYS A 64 38.39 18.03 -6.50
C LYS A 64 39.46 18.44 -7.51
N GLY A 65 40.47 17.59 -7.75
CA GLY A 65 41.57 17.87 -8.70
C GLY A 65 42.72 18.72 -8.16
N VAL A 66 42.67 19.15 -6.89
CA VAL A 66 43.75 19.89 -6.23
C VAL A 66 44.58 18.94 -5.38
N SER A 67 45.85 18.83 -5.69
CA SER A 67 46.81 18.00 -4.91
C SER A 67 47.25 18.80 -3.67
N MET A 68 47.03 18.22 -2.48
CA MET A 68 47.47 18.81 -1.22
C MET A 68 48.36 17.83 -0.48
N GLY A 69 49.49 18.34 0.04
CA GLY A 69 50.45 17.54 0.74
C GLY A 69 50.73 18.02 2.17
N GLY A 70 51.32 17.15 2.97
CA GLY A 70 51.74 17.44 4.33
C GLY A 70 50.57 17.47 5.34
N ALA A 71 50.87 17.90 6.55
CA ALA A 71 49.90 17.99 7.64
C ALA A 71 48.74 18.99 7.37
N ILE A 72 49.00 20.02 6.54
CA ILE A 72 48.00 20.99 6.11
C ILE A 72 46.95 20.32 5.24
N GLY A 73 47.34 19.42 4.32
CA GLY A 73 46.40 18.65 3.50
C GLY A 73 45.53 17.73 4.32
N ALA A 74 46.10 17.05 5.32
CA ALA A 74 45.33 16.22 6.26
C ALA A 74 44.32 17.03 7.08
N PHE A 75 44.74 18.21 7.56
CA PHE A 75 43.87 19.12 8.29
C PHE A 75 42.66 19.58 7.46
N ILE A 76 42.90 20.08 6.25
CA ILE A 76 41.85 20.55 5.35
C ILE A 76 40.89 19.40 4.99
N PHE A 77 41.42 18.18 4.77
CA PHE A 77 40.60 17.01 4.45
C PHE A 77 39.64 16.64 5.61
N ILE A 78 40.18 16.52 6.84
CA ILE A 78 39.38 16.15 8.03
C ILE A 78 38.34 17.23 8.32
N TRP A 79 38.75 18.49 8.27
CA TRP A 79 37.84 19.61 8.50
C TRP A 79 36.72 19.67 7.44
N TRP A 80 37.07 19.55 6.15
CA TRP A 80 36.09 19.55 5.06
C TRP A 80 35.13 18.35 5.15
N TYR A 81 35.63 17.16 5.46
CA TYR A 81 34.81 15.96 5.59
C TYR A 81 33.85 16.05 6.78
N GLY A 82 34.33 16.51 7.92
CA GLY A 82 33.53 16.73 9.12
C GLY A 82 32.44 17.77 8.92
N THR A 83 32.76 18.91 8.30
CA THR A 83 31.77 19.94 7.98
C THR A 83 30.73 19.49 6.95
N LYS A 84 31.13 18.65 5.98
CA LYS A 84 30.20 18.06 5.00
C LYS A 84 29.17 17.16 5.66
N ILE A 85 29.59 16.28 6.58
CA ILE A 85 28.67 15.40 7.33
C ILE A 85 27.72 16.24 8.17
N ALA A 86 28.20 17.26 8.87
CA ALA A 86 27.38 18.11 9.68
C ALA A 86 26.31 18.87 8.89
N ASN A 87 26.66 19.40 7.71
CA ASN A 87 25.71 20.08 6.82
C ASN A 87 24.64 19.12 6.26
N GLN A 88 24.98 17.85 6.03
CA GLN A 88 23.99 16.85 5.63
C GLN A 88 23.00 16.53 6.74
N ALA A 89 23.46 16.48 7.99
CA ALA A 89 22.59 16.27 9.15
C ALA A 89 21.59 17.43 9.32
N GLU A 90 22.06 18.68 9.19
CA GLU A 90 21.21 19.87 9.26
C GLU A 90 20.11 19.87 8.18
N GLN A 91 20.44 19.51 6.93
CA GLN A 91 19.45 19.38 5.87
C GLN A 91 18.40 18.29 6.13
N VAL A 92 18.78 17.24 6.82
CA VAL A 92 17.84 16.17 7.23
C VAL A 92 16.92 16.69 8.32
N ASP A 93 17.44 17.41 9.30
CA ASP A 93 16.64 17.99 10.40
C ASP A 93 15.65 19.04 9.87
N GLU A 94 16.07 19.92 8.96
CA GLU A 94 15.17 20.88 8.29
C GLU A 94 14.04 20.16 7.51
N ARG A 95 14.35 19.07 6.83
CA ARG A 95 13.34 18.26 6.12
C ARG A 95 12.37 17.58 7.07
N ILE A 96 12.87 17.07 8.20
CA ILE A 96 12.04 16.47 9.25
C ILE A 96 11.09 17.49 9.85
N GLU A 97 11.57 18.69 10.20
CA GLU A 97 10.74 19.76 10.74
C GLU A 97 9.70 20.26 9.72
N LYS A 98 10.08 20.36 8.44
CA LYS A 98 9.14 20.71 7.38
C LYS A 98 8.04 19.65 7.22
N MET A 99 8.41 18.37 7.15
CA MET A 99 7.44 17.27 7.09
C MET A 99 6.55 17.21 8.34
N ARG A 100 7.10 17.50 9.52
CA ARG A 100 6.34 17.55 10.77
C ARG A 100 5.30 18.67 10.74
N THR A 101 5.68 19.84 10.23
CA THR A 101 4.78 21.00 10.11
C THR A 101 3.68 20.73 9.09
N GLU A 102 4.02 20.13 7.93
CA GLU A 102 3.06 19.72 6.91
C GLU A 102 2.08 18.68 7.48
N LEU A 103 2.59 17.66 8.17
CA LEU A 103 1.77 16.59 8.76
C LEU A 103 0.85 17.11 9.87
N SER A 104 1.33 18.07 10.70
CA SER A 104 0.48 18.70 11.73
C SER A 104 -0.62 19.55 11.11
N GLY A 105 -0.35 20.27 10.01
CA GLY A 105 -1.36 21.01 9.29
C GLY A 105 -2.41 20.13 8.61
N GLU A 106 -1.99 18.98 8.06
CA GLU A 106 -2.93 17.98 7.52
C GLU A 106 -3.79 17.36 8.62
N LEU A 107 -3.19 17.10 9.80
CA LEU A 107 -3.94 16.55 10.93
C LEU A 107 -4.99 17.53 11.46
N GLU A 108 -4.63 18.81 11.60
CA GLU A 108 -5.57 19.87 11.99
C GLU A 108 -6.71 20.03 10.96
N ALA A 109 -6.39 20.00 9.67
CA ALA A 109 -7.40 20.06 8.61
C ALA A 109 -8.34 18.83 8.63
N GLN A 110 -7.81 17.64 8.90
CA GLN A 110 -8.62 16.44 9.07
C GLN A 110 -9.49 16.48 10.33
N GLU A 111 -8.97 17.03 11.43
CA GLU A 111 -9.75 17.23 12.66
C GLU A 111 -10.87 18.24 12.46
N GLU A 112 -10.65 19.33 11.73
CA GLU A 112 -11.67 20.30 11.38
C GLU A 112 -12.75 19.69 10.46
N GLU A 113 -12.37 18.91 9.44
CA GLU A 113 -13.29 18.17 8.58
C GLU A 113 -14.13 17.18 9.39
N LEU A 114 -13.51 16.46 10.32
CA LEU A 114 -14.17 15.53 11.23
C LEU A 114 -15.14 16.25 12.18
N GLN A 115 -14.80 17.45 12.65
CA GLN A 115 -15.69 18.28 13.47
C GLN A 115 -16.87 18.81 12.66
N GLN A 116 -16.65 19.23 11.40
CA GLN A 116 -17.71 19.66 10.50
C GLN A 116 -18.67 18.51 10.16
N LEU A 117 -18.13 17.30 9.90
CA LEU A 117 -18.93 16.08 9.69
C LEU A 117 -19.73 15.67 10.94
N ARG A 118 -19.20 15.94 12.14
CA ARG A 118 -19.92 15.67 13.42
C ARG A 118 -20.96 16.75 13.74
N ALA A 119 -20.76 17.98 13.27
CA ALA A 119 -21.66 19.12 13.49
C ALA A 119 -22.76 19.21 12.42
N ALA A 120 -22.62 18.55 11.28
CA ALA A 120 -23.69 18.44 10.29
C ALA A 120 -24.91 17.79 10.96
N PRO A 121 -26.14 18.32 10.76
CA PRO A 121 -27.34 17.70 11.29
C PRO A 121 -27.34 16.24 10.82
N LYS A 122 -27.46 15.32 11.77
CA LYS A 122 -27.64 13.91 11.48
C LYS A 122 -28.96 13.76 10.76
N GLU A 123 -28.98 13.90 9.43
CA GLU A 123 -29.91 13.11 8.64
C GLU A 123 -29.69 11.67 9.10
N ASP A 124 -30.74 10.95 9.37
CA ASP A 124 -30.70 9.55 9.82
C ASP A 124 -29.70 8.73 8.98
N GLN A 125 -28.43 8.88 9.27
CA GLN A 125 -27.40 8.03 8.69
C GLN A 125 -27.59 6.68 9.37
N LEU A 126 -28.34 5.81 8.73
CA LEU A 126 -28.40 4.39 9.04
C LEU A 126 -26.96 3.89 9.22
N VAL A 127 -26.59 3.63 10.46
CA VAL A 127 -25.27 3.05 10.74
C VAL A 127 -25.26 1.65 10.13
N PRO A 128 -24.39 1.36 9.15
CA PRO A 128 -24.40 0.06 8.48
C PRO A 128 -24.23 -1.07 9.50
N THR A 129 -25.15 -2.02 9.49
CA THR A 129 -25.07 -3.20 10.34
C THR A 129 -24.36 -4.31 9.61
N VAL A 130 -23.26 -4.84 10.19
CA VAL A 130 -22.52 -5.95 9.60
C VAL A 130 -23.36 -7.23 9.63
N LEU A 131 -23.56 -7.83 8.46
CA LEU A 131 -24.27 -9.09 8.30
C LEU A 131 -23.38 -10.26 8.73
N ARG A 132 -23.81 -11.01 9.73
CA ARG A 132 -23.04 -12.15 10.27
C ARG A 132 -23.43 -13.48 9.67
N GLU A 133 -24.63 -13.58 9.13
CA GLU A 133 -25.20 -14.80 8.56
C GLU A 133 -24.94 -14.83 7.06
N THR A 134 -24.50 -15.96 6.56
CA THR A 134 -24.32 -16.19 5.12
C THR A 134 -25.65 -16.69 4.55
N LYS A 135 -26.29 -15.84 3.72
CA LYS A 135 -27.51 -16.16 2.96
C LYS A 135 -27.24 -15.92 1.49
N ILE A 136 -27.88 -16.69 0.64
CA ILE A 136 -27.80 -16.54 -0.83
C ILE A 136 -29.19 -16.19 -1.35
N TYR A 137 -29.26 -15.10 -2.11
CA TYR A 137 -30.47 -14.65 -2.80
C TYR A 137 -30.26 -14.81 -4.28
N LEU A 138 -31.03 -15.68 -4.93
CA LEU A 138 -30.86 -16.08 -6.32
C LEU A 138 -31.84 -15.35 -7.23
N TYR A 139 -31.33 -14.91 -8.39
CA TYR A 139 -32.07 -14.26 -9.45
C TYR A 139 -31.71 -14.92 -10.78
N SER A 140 -32.63 -15.63 -11.39
CA SER A 140 -32.43 -16.29 -12.68
C SER A 140 -32.55 -15.32 -13.84
N LEU A 141 -31.67 -15.42 -14.83
CA LEU A 141 -31.73 -14.62 -16.04
C LEU A 141 -32.88 -15.12 -16.91
N LYS A 142 -33.76 -14.20 -17.35
CA LYS A 142 -34.91 -14.56 -18.20
C LYS A 142 -34.43 -15.03 -19.59
N GLY A 143 -34.94 -16.15 -20.01
CA GLY A 143 -34.55 -16.75 -21.29
C GLY A 143 -33.36 -17.71 -21.24
N GLU A 144 -32.57 -17.66 -20.13
CA GLU A 144 -31.40 -18.51 -19.91
C GLU A 144 -31.66 -19.47 -18.75
N ARG A 145 -31.63 -20.79 -19.01
CA ARG A 145 -32.02 -21.77 -17.97
C ARG A 145 -31.01 -21.94 -16.84
N ASP A 146 -29.73 -21.75 -17.15
CA ASP A 146 -28.62 -22.12 -16.29
C ASP A 146 -27.78 -20.90 -15.83
N LYS A 147 -28.24 -19.67 -16.10
CA LYS A 147 -27.53 -18.45 -15.74
C LYS A 147 -28.23 -17.70 -14.61
N GLN A 148 -27.46 -17.39 -13.56
CA GLN A 148 -27.98 -16.73 -12.37
C GLN A 148 -27.07 -15.59 -11.91
N ILE A 149 -27.71 -14.58 -11.33
CA ILE A 149 -27.03 -13.55 -10.55
C ILE A 149 -27.50 -13.68 -9.12
N ALA A 150 -26.61 -13.64 -8.16
CA ALA A 150 -26.92 -13.85 -6.78
C ALA A 150 -26.26 -12.85 -5.85
N LEU A 151 -26.90 -12.60 -4.71
CA LEU A 151 -26.27 -11.90 -3.58
C LEU A 151 -25.91 -12.91 -2.51
N ILE A 152 -24.68 -12.80 -2.02
CA ILE A 152 -24.21 -13.54 -0.84
C ILE A 152 -24.03 -12.52 0.29
N THR A 153 -24.58 -12.80 1.47
CA THR A 153 -24.37 -11.95 2.65
C THR A 153 -23.29 -12.48 3.57
N GLY A 154 -22.71 -11.58 4.35
CA GLY A 154 -21.83 -11.93 5.47
C GLY A 154 -20.36 -12.01 5.10
N ASP A 155 -19.64 -12.82 5.86
CA ASP A 155 -18.19 -12.89 5.82
C ASP A 155 -17.70 -13.82 4.71
N ILE A 156 -16.84 -13.32 3.83
CA ILE A 156 -16.22 -14.10 2.75
C ILE A 156 -15.53 -15.37 3.25
N ARG A 157 -15.01 -15.38 4.47
CA ARG A 157 -14.37 -16.55 5.10
C ARG A 157 -15.32 -17.76 5.25
N LYS A 158 -16.63 -17.54 5.07
CA LYS A 158 -17.67 -18.58 5.12
C LYS A 158 -18.19 -18.97 3.73
N VAL A 159 -17.78 -18.27 2.68
CA VAL A 159 -18.24 -18.51 1.31
C VAL A 159 -17.41 -19.65 0.69
N LYS A 160 -18.13 -20.68 0.16
CA LYS A 160 -17.51 -21.87 -0.45
C LYS A 160 -18.15 -22.28 -1.78
N VAL A 161 -18.94 -21.40 -2.37
CA VAL A 161 -19.80 -21.71 -3.52
C VAL A 161 -19.27 -21.18 -4.84
N ALA A 162 -18.17 -20.41 -4.82
CA ALA A 162 -17.62 -19.78 -6.02
C ALA A 162 -16.25 -20.35 -6.39
N ASP A 163 -16.08 -20.71 -7.66
CA ASP A 163 -14.81 -21.17 -8.24
C ASP A 163 -13.78 -20.06 -8.34
N ILE A 164 -14.23 -18.83 -8.54
CA ILE A 164 -13.39 -17.65 -8.71
C ILE A 164 -13.75 -16.63 -7.63
N TRP A 165 -12.75 -16.16 -6.90
CA TRP A 165 -12.92 -14.97 -6.08
C TRP A 165 -12.23 -13.78 -6.73
N VAL A 166 -12.96 -12.68 -6.87
CA VAL A 166 -12.42 -11.42 -7.38
C VAL A 166 -11.84 -10.63 -6.21
N ASN A 167 -10.60 -10.24 -6.37
CA ASN A 167 -9.88 -9.38 -5.46
C ASN A 167 -9.79 -7.97 -6.06
N SER A 168 -10.36 -6.98 -5.36
CA SER A 168 -10.29 -5.56 -5.74
C SER A 168 -8.92 -5.02 -5.38
N GLU A 169 -8.12 -4.67 -6.37
CA GLU A 169 -6.77 -4.17 -6.23
C GLU A 169 -6.63 -2.75 -6.78
N ASN A 170 -5.55 -2.09 -6.37
CA ASN A 170 -5.10 -0.86 -7.00
C ASN A 170 -4.37 -1.16 -8.32
N THR A 171 -4.10 -0.13 -9.11
CA THR A 171 -3.37 -0.29 -10.37
C THR A 171 -1.93 -0.78 -10.21
N ASN A 172 -1.35 -0.71 -9.01
CA ASN A 172 -0.02 -1.26 -8.72
C ASN A 172 -0.06 -2.76 -8.40
N MET A 173 -1.25 -3.37 -8.33
CA MET A 173 -1.46 -4.79 -8.01
C MET A 173 -0.77 -5.24 -6.71
N GLN A 174 -0.75 -4.37 -5.70
CA GLN A 174 -0.18 -4.67 -4.40
C GLN A 174 -1.28 -5.11 -3.44
N MET A 175 -1.26 -6.38 -3.08
CA MET A 175 -2.20 -6.91 -2.09
C MET A 175 -2.03 -6.24 -0.72
N SER A 176 -3.14 -6.03 -0.04
CA SER A 176 -3.18 -5.50 1.33
C SER A 176 -2.32 -6.33 2.29
N ARG A 177 -1.81 -5.69 3.33
CA ARG A 177 -1.02 -6.37 4.37
C ARG A 177 -1.91 -7.26 5.23
N PHE A 178 -1.39 -8.33 5.79
CA PHE A 178 -2.15 -9.33 6.58
C PHE A 178 -2.94 -8.76 7.76
N TYR A 179 -2.49 -7.65 8.34
CA TYR A 179 -3.14 -7.01 9.48
C TYR A 179 -4.22 -5.98 9.08
N GLU A 180 -4.37 -5.69 7.80
CA GLU A 180 -5.39 -4.76 7.30
C GLU A 180 -6.77 -5.44 7.29
N ARG A 181 -7.81 -4.64 7.54
CA ARG A 181 -9.19 -5.13 7.54
C ARG A 181 -9.83 -4.96 6.16
N SER A 182 -9.22 -5.57 5.15
CA SER A 182 -9.68 -5.52 3.77
C SER A 182 -9.94 -6.92 3.24
N MET A 183 -10.71 -7.01 2.15
CA MET A 183 -10.94 -8.28 1.47
C MET A 183 -9.63 -8.84 0.90
N SER A 184 -8.78 -8.00 0.32
CA SER A 184 -7.48 -8.39 -0.19
C SER A 184 -6.60 -9.03 0.90
N ALA A 185 -6.57 -8.45 2.11
CA ALA A 185 -5.85 -9.04 3.24
C ALA A 185 -6.42 -10.41 3.67
N ILE A 186 -7.75 -10.56 3.65
CA ILE A 186 -8.41 -11.84 3.98
C ILE A 186 -8.08 -12.90 2.94
N ILE A 187 -8.21 -12.60 1.65
CA ILE A 187 -7.87 -13.52 0.55
C ILE A 187 -6.41 -13.95 0.66
N ARG A 188 -5.50 -12.99 0.80
CA ARG A 188 -4.06 -13.21 0.96
C ARG A 188 -3.74 -14.13 2.13
N TYR A 189 -4.32 -13.85 3.32
CA TYR A 189 -4.10 -14.66 4.52
C TYR A 189 -4.69 -16.07 4.40
N LEU A 190 -5.89 -16.22 3.84
CA LEU A 190 -6.53 -17.52 3.67
C LEU A 190 -5.82 -18.38 2.63
N GLY A 191 -5.29 -17.76 1.57
CA GLY A 191 -4.57 -18.44 0.50
C GLY A 191 -3.12 -18.80 0.85
N ALA A 192 -2.55 -18.18 1.89
CA ALA A 192 -1.18 -18.44 2.32
C ALA A 192 -1.02 -19.77 3.05
N LYS A 193 0.14 -20.41 2.94
CA LYS A 193 0.54 -21.49 3.84
C LYS A 193 0.85 -20.94 5.22
N LYS A 194 0.46 -21.71 6.25
CA LYS A 194 0.63 -21.32 7.64
C LYS A 194 1.30 -22.43 8.44
N ASP A 195 2.06 -22.04 9.45
CA ASP A 195 2.60 -22.94 10.45
C ASP A 195 1.50 -23.42 11.43
N ALA A 196 1.87 -24.27 12.37
CA ALA A 196 0.94 -24.84 13.34
C ALA A 196 0.31 -23.81 14.30
N VAL A 197 0.88 -22.62 14.43
CA VAL A 197 0.37 -21.52 15.26
C VAL A 197 -0.34 -20.43 14.45
N GLY A 198 -0.43 -20.60 13.13
CA GLY A 198 -1.19 -19.71 12.24
C GLY A 198 -0.38 -18.56 11.62
N ASN A 199 0.94 -18.52 11.80
CA ASN A 199 1.79 -17.57 11.12
C ASN A 199 1.98 -17.97 9.66
N VAL A 200 1.99 -16.98 8.77
CA VAL A 200 2.24 -17.21 7.35
C VAL A 200 3.68 -17.67 7.15
N SER A 201 3.86 -18.81 6.51
CA SER A 201 5.16 -19.37 6.12
C SER A 201 5.47 -19.16 4.63
N GLU A 202 4.45 -19.17 3.77
CA GLU A 202 4.58 -18.88 2.34
C GLU A 202 3.36 -18.08 1.88
N ASP A 203 3.58 -16.99 1.15
CA ASP A 203 2.54 -16.09 0.65
C ASP A 203 2.19 -16.38 -0.80
N LEU A 204 1.56 -17.53 -1.04
CA LEU A 204 1.39 -18.13 -2.36
C LEU A 204 0.75 -17.18 -3.39
N ILE A 205 -0.30 -16.47 -3.00
CA ILE A 205 -1.07 -15.61 -3.94
C ILE A 205 -0.30 -14.33 -4.26
N ALA A 206 0.25 -13.66 -3.24
CA ALA A 206 0.95 -12.40 -3.47
C ALA A 206 2.28 -12.60 -4.18
N ASP A 207 2.99 -13.71 -3.90
CA ASP A 207 4.24 -14.05 -4.57
C ASP A 207 4.00 -14.34 -6.07
N GLU A 208 2.96 -15.14 -6.39
CA GLU A 208 2.56 -15.41 -7.78
C GLU A 208 2.11 -14.13 -8.50
N LEU A 209 1.34 -13.25 -7.84
CA LEU A 209 0.93 -11.97 -8.40
C LEU A 209 2.14 -11.07 -8.70
N ALA A 210 3.12 -11.03 -7.79
CA ALA A 210 4.35 -10.27 -7.99
C ALA A 210 5.19 -10.84 -9.15
N GLU A 211 5.24 -12.17 -9.31
CA GLU A 211 5.88 -12.81 -10.46
C GLU A 211 5.21 -12.43 -11.78
N ILE A 212 3.86 -12.43 -11.84
CA ILE A 212 3.09 -12.02 -13.03
C ILE A 212 3.33 -10.54 -13.35
N MET A 213 3.42 -9.67 -12.33
CA MET A 213 3.73 -8.25 -12.52
C MET A 213 5.15 -8.03 -13.04
N GLY A 214 6.12 -8.85 -12.65
CA GLY A 214 7.52 -8.69 -13.01
C GLY A 214 8.02 -7.28 -12.71
N ASP A 215 8.60 -6.61 -13.71
CA ASP A 215 9.12 -5.24 -13.59
C ASP A 215 8.05 -4.15 -13.81
N ASN A 216 6.79 -4.52 -14.03
CA ASN A 216 5.72 -3.55 -14.23
C ASN A 216 5.33 -2.89 -12.91
N LEU A 217 5.43 -1.57 -12.84
CA LEU A 217 5.07 -0.78 -11.66
C LEU A 217 3.55 -0.60 -11.51
N ALA A 218 2.81 -0.65 -12.62
CA ALA A 218 1.36 -0.51 -12.64
C ALA A 218 0.76 -1.12 -13.90
N VAL A 219 -0.53 -1.45 -13.82
CA VAL A 219 -1.36 -1.90 -14.94
C VAL A 219 -2.43 -0.85 -15.28
N GLN A 220 -3.06 -1.01 -16.44
CA GLN A 220 -4.20 -0.18 -16.81
C GLN A 220 -5.40 -0.45 -15.90
N PRO A 221 -6.26 0.57 -15.64
CA PRO A 221 -7.53 0.37 -14.94
C PRO A 221 -8.36 -0.76 -15.55
N ALA A 222 -9.07 -1.51 -14.71
CA ALA A 222 -9.84 -2.70 -15.06
C ALA A 222 -9.03 -3.87 -15.64
N THR A 223 -7.69 -3.85 -15.60
CA THR A 223 -6.87 -5.02 -15.91
C THR A 223 -7.17 -6.14 -14.91
N VAL A 224 -7.23 -7.38 -15.43
CA VAL A 224 -7.44 -8.59 -14.63
C VAL A 224 -6.19 -9.47 -14.73
N LEU A 225 -5.53 -9.70 -13.61
CA LEU A 225 -4.46 -10.68 -13.46
C LEU A 225 -5.01 -11.90 -12.71
N VAL A 226 -4.56 -13.09 -13.07
CA VAL A 226 -5.09 -14.34 -12.52
C VAL A 226 -3.99 -15.11 -11.84
N THR A 227 -4.22 -15.49 -10.59
CA THR A 227 -3.34 -16.37 -9.82
C THR A 227 -4.05 -17.65 -9.42
N GLY A 228 -3.30 -18.64 -8.97
CA GLY A 228 -3.84 -19.75 -8.21
C GLY A 228 -4.52 -19.28 -6.92
N ALA A 229 -5.31 -20.15 -6.32
CA ALA A 229 -6.03 -19.81 -5.09
C ALA A 229 -5.25 -20.20 -3.81
N GLY A 230 -4.07 -20.78 -3.93
CA GLY A 230 -3.29 -21.28 -2.80
C GLY A 230 -4.11 -22.22 -1.91
N GLU A 231 -4.04 -22.07 -0.59
CA GLU A 231 -4.79 -22.89 0.37
C GLU A 231 -6.32 -22.71 0.29
N LEU A 232 -6.83 -21.67 -0.39
CA LEU A 232 -8.27 -21.47 -0.61
C LEU A 232 -8.86 -22.57 -1.52
N GLU A 233 -8.07 -23.16 -2.39
CA GLU A 233 -8.52 -24.30 -3.21
C GLU A 233 -9.00 -25.44 -2.32
N ARG A 234 -8.23 -25.82 -1.33
CA ARG A 234 -8.55 -26.90 -0.40
C ARG A 234 -9.61 -26.53 0.63
N THR A 235 -9.60 -25.28 1.11
CA THR A 235 -10.41 -24.85 2.26
C THR A 235 -11.76 -24.26 1.87
N HIS A 236 -11.86 -23.66 0.67
CA HIS A 236 -13.02 -22.92 0.20
C HIS A 236 -13.52 -23.33 -1.19
N ASN A 237 -12.89 -24.31 -1.83
CA ASN A 237 -13.17 -24.75 -3.21
C ASN A 237 -12.94 -23.66 -4.27
N VAL A 238 -12.12 -22.65 -3.96
CA VAL A 238 -11.76 -21.57 -4.89
C VAL A 238 -10.65 -22.07 -5.81
N LYS A 239 -10.84 -22.01 -7.09
CA LYS A 239 -9.87 -22.47 -8.09
C LYS A 239 -8.89 -21.36 -8.53
N ARG A 240 -9.39 -20.12 -8.63
CA ARG A 240 -8.59 -18.97 -9.08
C ARG A 240 -8.94 -17.70 -8.31
N ILE A 241 -7.95 -16.82 -8.16
CA ILE A 241 -8.13 -15.46 -7.71
C ILE A 241 -7.94 -14.53 -8.90
N PHE A 242 -8.93 -13.65 -9.15
CA PHE A 242 -8.88 -12.64 -10.18
C PHE A 242 -8.60 -11.28 -9.53
N HIS A 243 -7.38 -10.78 -9.71
CA HIS A 243 -6.96 -9.46 -9.22
C HIS A 243 -7.38 -8.41 -10.24
N VAL A 244 -8.30 -7.54 -9.85
CA VAL A 244 -8.87 -6.52 -10.73
C VAL A 244 -8.44 -5.14 -10.29
N ALA A 245 -7.79 -4.39 -11.18
CA ALA A 245 -7.37 -3.00 -10.93
C ALA A 245 -8.58 -2.05 -10.92
N SER A 246 -9.30 -2.01 -9.81
CA SER A 246 -10.59 -1.33 -9.64
C SER A 246 -10.48 0.03 -8.95
N VAL A 247 -9.32 0.35 -8.39
CA VAL A 247 -9.08 1.62 -7.69
C VAL A 247 -7.72 2.22 -8.08
N HIS A 248 -7.63 3.55 -7.99
CA HIS A 248 -6.38 4.30 -8.06
C HIS A 248 -5.99 4.76 -6.66
N GLY A 249 -4.71 4.93 -6.42
CA GLY A 249 -4.18 5.49 -5.20
C GLY A 249 -3.13 4.63 -4.54
N GLU A 250 -2.63 5.11 -3.41
CA GLU A 250 -1.56 4.48 -2.66
C GLU A 250 -1.90 4.49 -1.16
N ILE A 251 -1.23 3.62 -0.42
CA ILE A 251 -1.34 3.56 1.04
C ILE A 251 -0.92 4.92 1.62
N GLY A 252 -1.78 5.52 2.44
CA GLY A 252 -1.53 6.82 3.09
C GLY A 252 -1.98 8.04 2.28
N VAL A 253 -2.24 7.90 0.97
CA VAL A 253 -2.75 8.98 0.10
C VAL A 253 -4.27 8.84 -0.12
N GLY A 254 -4.78 7.62 0.03
CA GLY A 254 -6.18 7.25 -0.19
C GLY A 254 -6.42 6.61 -1.55
N TYR A 255 -7.61 6.04 -1.69
CA TYR A 255 -8.03 5.31 -2.88
C TYR A 255 -9.28 5.95 -3.46
N LYS A 256 -9.40 5.93 -4.80
CA LYS A 256 -10.59 6.34 -5.54
C LYS A 256 -10.98 5.25 -6.52
N PRO A 257 -12.29 4.98 -6.75
CA PRO A 257 -12.72 4.05 -7.79
C PRO A 257 -12.22 4.51 -9.16
N ILE A 258 -11.96 3.57 -10.05
CA ILE A 258 -11.74 3.91 -11.45
C ILE A 258 -13.03 4.45 -12.07
N HIS A 259 -12.93 5.20 -13.18
CA HIS A 259 -14.10 5.85 -13.79
C HIS A 259 -15.13 4.83 -14.33
N ASN A 260 -14.67 3.79 -15.02
CA ASN A 260 -15.52 2.80 -15.70
C ASN A 260 -15.51 1.48 -14.93
N MET A 261 -16.20 1.45 -13.78
CA MET A 261 -16.26 0.28 -12.90
C MET A 261 -16.89 -0.95 -13.56
N GLU A 262 -17.77 -0.75 -14.54
CA GLU A 262 -18.40 -1.79 -15.35
C GLU A 262 -17.38 -2.69 -16.06
N TYR A 263 -16.25 -2.15 -16.50
CA TYR A 263 -15.19 -2.93 -17.12
C TYR A 263 -14.50 -3.91 -16.17
N CYS A 264 -14.53 -3.65 -14.88
CA CYS A 264 -14.00 -4.60 -13.89
C CYS A 264 -14.74 -5.93 -13.94
N VAL A 265 -16.06 -5.89 -14.09
CA VAL A 265 -16.89 -7.09 -14.22
C VAL A 265 -16.79 -7.71 -15.59
N THR A 266 -16.94 -6.91 -16.65
CA THR A 266 -16.88 -7.40 -18.01
C THR A 266 -15.55 -8.08 -18.33
N ASN A 267 -14.42 -7.44 -17.96
CA ASN A 267 -13.09 -8.01 -18.22
C ASN A 267 -12.84 -9.28 -17.38
N ALA A 268 -13.36 -9.34 -16.16
CA ALA A 268 -13.22 -10.54 -15.32
C ALA A 268 -14.02 -11.71 -15.93
N LEU A 269 -15.25 -11.48 -16.39
CA LEU A 269 -16.05 -12.50 -17.05
C LEU A 269 -15.44 -12.92 -18.37
N GLN A 270 -14.96 -11.99 -19.20
CA GLN A 270 -14.22 -12.31 -20.44
C GLN A 270 -12.96 -13.13 -20.16
N LYS A 271 -12.22 -12.80 -19.10
CA LYS A 271 -11.03 -13.57 -18.71
C LYS A 271 -11.41 -14.98 -18.26
N ALA A 272 -12.51 -15.15 -17.54
CA ALA A 272 -13.00 -16.48 -17.15
C ALA A 272 -13.39 -17.35 -18.35
N ASP A 273 -13.95 -16.74 -19.40
CA ASP A 273 -14.32 -17.40 -20.65
C ASP A 273 -13.14 -17.56 -21.62
N SER A 274 -11.93 -17.10 -21.29
CA SER A 274 -10.76 -17.22 -22.18
C SER A 274 -10.35 -18.67 -22.40
N GLU A 275 -9.81 -18.95 -23.59
CA GLU A 275 -9.31 -20.30 -23.94
C GLU A 275 -8.26 -20.83 -22.94
N GLU A 276 -7.50 -19.93 -22.34
CA GLU A 276 -6.49 -20.25 -21.31
C GLU A 276 -7.12 -20.91 -20.06
N LEU A 277 -8.32 -20.47 -19.67
CA LEU A 277 -8.98 -20.91 -18.43
C LEU A 277 -10.11 -21.92 -18.66
N LYS A 278 -10.53 -22.09 -19.90
CA LYS A 278 -11.69 -22.94 -20.28
C LYS A 278 -11.60 -24.39 -19.80
N GLY A 279 -10.38 -24.94 -19.77
CA GLY A 279 -10.11 -26.30 -19.30
C GLY A 279 -10.25 -26.51 -17.80
N LEU A 280 -10.37 -25.44 -17.00
CA LEU A 280 -10.45 -25.51 -15.53
C LEU A 280 -11.87 -25.73 -15.03
N GLY A 281 -12.88 -25.73 -15.89
CA GLY A 281 -14.29 -25.92 -15.50
C GLY A 281 -14.78 -24.90 -14.49
N LEU A 282 -14.44 -23.63 -14.71
CA LEU A 282 -14.89 -22.50 -13.89
C LEU A 282 -16.36 -22.20 -14.22
N LYS A 283 -17.24 -22.28 -13.21
CA LYS A 283 -18.70 -22.10 -13.38
C LYS A 283 -19.22 -20.89 -12.64
N SER A 284 -18.50 -20.41 -11.64
CA SER A 284 -19.01 -19.41 -10.73
C SER A 284 -17.94 -18.39 -10.33
N ILE A 285 -18.35 -17.13 -10.20
CA ILE A 285 -17.48 -16.02 -9.86
C ILE A 285 -18.11 -15.14 -8.77
N LEU A 286 -17.31 -14.76 -7.76
CA LEU A 286 -17.70 -13.90 -6.65
C LEU A 286 -17.02 -12.54 -6.76
N PHE A 287 -17.83 -11.48 -6.87
CA PHE A 287 -17.39 -10.10 -6.85
C PHE A 287 -17.66 -9.45 -5.50
N PRO A 288 -16.70 -8.75 -4.90
CA PRO A 288 -17.02 -7.73 -3.90
C PRO A 288 -17.68 -6.52 -4.56
N LEU A 289 -18.27 -5.63 -3.78
CA LEU A 289 -18.69 -4.31 -4.26
C LEU A 289 -17.45 -3.42 -4.41
N MET A 290 -16.69 -3.65 -5.47
CA MET A 290 -15.42 -2.99 -5.75
C MET A 290 -15.60 -1.47 -5.77
N GLY A 291 -14.69 -0.73 -5.11
CA GLY A 291 -14.74 0.73 -5.05
C GLY A 291 -15.72 1.33 -4.01
N ALA A 292 -16.63 0.56 -3.43
CA ALA A 292 -17.56 1.04 -2.41
C ALA A 292 -16.95 1.09 -0.99
N GLY A 293 -15.84 0.37 -0.75
CA GLY A 293 -15.16 0.29 0.54
C GLY A 293 -14.20 1.46 0.81
N ALA A 294 -12.91 1.17 0.89
CA ALA A 294 -11.86 2.15 1.19
C ALA A 294 -11.80 3.35 0.21
N ALA A 295 -12.26 3.14 -1.04
CA ALA A 295 -12.33 4.19 -2.06
C ALA A 295 -13.54 5.14 -1.90
N LYS A 296 -14.42 4.91 -0.93
CA LYS A 296 -15.58 5.75 -0.58
C LYS A 296 -16.47 6.14 -1.78
N GLY A 297 -16.59 5.27 -2.79
CA GLY A 297 -17.46 5.49 -3.94
C GLY A 297 -18.95 5.44 -3.56
N ASN A 298 -19.80 6.05 -4.38
CA ASN A 298 -21.25 5.99 -4.19
C ASN A 298 -21.74 4.54 -4.37
N LEU A 299 -22.22 3.92 -3.30
CA LEU A 299 -22.63 2.51 -3.27
C LEU A 299 -23.70 2.18 -4.31
N LYS A 300 -24.73 3.04 -4.47
CA LYS A 300 -25.81 2.82 -5.43
C LYS A 300 -25.29 2.85 -6.87
N GLU A 301 -24.53 3.90 -7.22
CA GLU A 301 -23.96 4.06 -8.55
C GLU A 301 -23.00 2.90 -8.90
N ILE A 302 -22.15 2.52 -7.95
CA ILE A 302 -21.22 1.40 -8.13
C ILE A 302 -21.99 0.08 -8.28
N GLY A 303 -22.96 -0.19 -7.41
CA GLY A 303 -23.79 -1.38 -7.47
C GLY A 303 -24.51 -1.51 -8.81
N GLU A 304 -25.10 -0.42 -9.30
CA GLU A 304 -25.75 -0.36 -10.62
C GLU A 304 -24.77 -0.71 -11.73
N LYS A 305 -23.58 -0.08 -11.77
CA LYS A 305 -22.55 -0.36 -12.79
C LYS A 305 -22.10 -1.81 -12.79
N LEU A 306 -21.80 -2.36 -11.60
CA LEU A 306 -21.29 -3.74 -11.50
C LEU A 306 -22.36 -4.78 -11.84
N ILE A 307 -23.56 -4.64 -11.29
CA ILE A 307 -24.66 -5.60 -11.48
C ILE A 307 -25.16 -5.55 -12.92
N HIS A 308 -25.39 -4.36 -13.49
CA HIS A 308 -25.84 -4.25 -14.89
C HIS A 308 -24.80 -4.77 -15.88
N ALA A 309 -23.49 -4.58 -15.61
CA ALA A 309 -22.44 -5.15 -16.43
C ALA A 309 -22.49 -6.69 -16.42
N ALA A 310 -22.72 -7.30 -15.26
CA ALA A 310 -22.87 -8.76 -15.15
C ALA A 310 -24.10 -9.25 -15.89
N ILE A 311 -25.27 -8.61 -15.70
CA ILE A 311 -26.51 -8.96 -16.40
C ILE A 311 -26.29 -8.88 -17.92
N SER A 312 -25.74 -7.77 -18.42
CA SER A 312 -25.55 -7.55 -19.85
C SER A 312 -24.56 -8.56 -20.45
N TYR A 313 -23.48 -8.88 -19.74
CA TYR A 313 -22.53 -9.88 -20.18
C TYR A 313 -23.17 -11.27 -20.27
N MET A 314 -23.82 -11.71 -19.19
CA MET A 314 -24.45 -13.02 -19.10
C MET A 314 -25.55 -13.21 -20.15
N GLU A 315 -26.28 -12.15 -20.50
CA GLU A 315 -27.32 -12.15 -21.54
C GLU A 315 -26.72 -12.26 -22.94
N THR A 316 -25.59 -11.63 -23.19
CA THR A 316 -25.02 -11.51 -24.54
C THR A 316 -24.17 -12.72 -24.95
N ILE A 317 -23.53 -13.40 -23.97
CA ILE A 317 -22.62 -14.51 -24.26
C ILE A 317 -23.37 -15.85 -24.33
N GLU A 318 -23.46 -16.42 -25.52
CA GLU A 318 -24.17 -17.69 -25.75
C GLU A 318 -23.42 -18.92 -25.21
N ASN A 319 -22.08 -18.92 -25.25
CA ASN A 319 -21.23 -20.06 -24.87
C ASN A 319 -20.27 -19.75 -23.73
N GLY A 320 -20.66 -18.86 -22.82
CA GLY A 320 -19.86 -18.54 -21.62
C GLY A 320 -19.78 -19.74 -20.68
N THR A 321 -18.66 -19.86 -19.98
CA THR A 321 -18.44 -20.93 -19.00
C THR A 321 -19.07 -20.61 -17.65
N ILE A 322 -19.25 -19.32 -17.34
CA ILE A 322 -19.80 -18.86 -16.05
C ILE A 322 -21.34 -18.98 -16.07
N GLU A 323 -21.85 -19.73 -15.12
CA GLU A 323 -23.27 -19.94 -14.85
C GLU A 323 -23.78 -19.04 -13.74
N ASP A 324 -22.97 -18.86 -12.66
CA ASP A 324 -23.35 -18.11 -11.48
C ASP A 324 -22.43 -16.91 -11.25
N VAL A 325 -23.00 -15.72 -11.14
CA VAL A 325 -22.31 -14.50 -10.75
C VAL A 325 -22.81 -14.05 -9.38
N TYR A 326 -21.95 -14.07 -8.39
CA TYR A 326 -22.24 -13.68 -7.02
C TYR A 326 -21.70 -12.27 -6.72
N PHE A 327 -22.50 -11.46 -6.00
CA PHE A 327 -22.03 -10.23 -5.38
C PHE A 327 -22.08 -10.37 -3.87
N LEU A 328 -21.00 -9.98 -3.17
CA LEU A 328 -20.91 -10.06 -1.73
C LEU A 328 -21.38 -8.77 -1.08
N ALA A 329 -22.42 -8.85 -0.27
CA ALA A 329 -22.92 -7.79 0.58
C ALA A 329 -22.47 -8.03 2.03
N TRP A 330 -21.63 -7.14 2.56
CA TRP A 330 -21.10 -7.20 3.91
C TRP A 330 -22.03 -6.55 4.94
N THR A 331 -22.76 -5.53 4.53
CA THR A 331 -23.67 -4.75 5.39
C THR A 331 -25.12 -4.84 4.91
N ASP A 332 -26.04 -4.50 5.79
CA ASP A 332 -27.48 -4.39 5.48
C ASP A 332 -27.74 -3.37 4.36
N ILE A 333 -27.08 -2.22 4.41
CA ILE A 333 -27.21 -1.18 3.36
C ILE A 333 -26.74 -1.70 2.00
N GLU A 334 -25.62 -2.42 1.95
CA GLU A 334 -25.14 -3.06 0.72
C GLU A 334 -26.16 -4.09 0.19
N LEU A 335 -26.70 -4.91 1.09
CA LEU A 335 -27.70 -5.91 0.73
C LEU A 335 -28.97 -5.27 0.16
N ASP A 336 -29.52 -4.27 0.85
CA ASP A 336 -30.77 -3.62 0.44
C ASP A 336 -30.59 -2.85 -0.88
N THR A 337 -29.44 -2.16 -1.04
CA THR A 337 -29.09 -1.48 -2.30
C THR A 337 -29.00 -2.46 -3.46
N CYS A 338 -28.24 -3.55 -3.31
CA CYS A 338 -28.09 -4.54 -4.37
C CYS A 338 -29.39 -5.28 -4.67
N LYS A 339 -30.23 -5.58 -3.66
CA LYS A 339 -31.55 -6.17 -3.87
C LYS A 339 -32.44 -5.27 -4.69
N ALA A 340 -32.50 -3.98 -4.36
CA ALA A 340 -33.30 -3.02 -5.11
C ALA A 340 -32.90 -3.01 -6.59
N ILE A 341 -31.59 -2.96 -6.89
CA ILE A 341 -31.08 -2.97 -8.27
C ILE A 341 -31.48 -4.26 -9.01
N LEU A 342 -31.37 -5.43 -8.37
CA LEU A 342 -31.72 -6.71 -8.97
C LEU A 342 -33.24 -6.88 -9.18
N GLU A 343 -34.06 -6.38 -8.24
CA GLU A 343 -35.51 -6.46 -8.30
C GLU A 343 -36.14 -5.44 -9.26
N GLU A 344 -35.45 -4.32 -9.52
CA GLU A 344 -35.81 -3.34 -10.57
C GLU A 344 -35.50 -3.83 -11.98
N SER A 345 -34.61 -4.83 -12.14
CA SER A 345 -34.24 -5.33 -13.46
C SER A 345 -35.36 -6.16 -14.08
N ASP A 346 -35.81 -5.75 -15.27
CA ASP A 346 -36.77 -6.49 -16.09
C ASP A 346 -36.22 -7.80 -16.69
N LYS A 347 -34.88 -7.98 -16.63
CA LYS A 347 -34.17 -9.16 -17.16
C LYS A 347 -34.07 -10.31 -16.17
N LEU A 348 -34.37 -10.08 -14.93
CA LEU A 348 -34.21 -11.06 -13.85
C LEU A 348 -35.57 -11.53 -13.32
N THR A 349 -35.57 -12.73 -12.76
CA THR A 349 -36.68 -13.28 -11.99
C THR A 349 -36.15 -13.84 -10.68
N LYS A 350 -36.71 -13.41 -9.56
CA LYS A 350 -36.33 -13.92 -8.23
C LYS A 350 -36.64 -15.41 -8.15
N SER A 351 -35.64 -16.22 -7.91
CA SER A 351 -35.82 -17.66 -7.72
C SER A 351 -36.45 -17.90 -6.34
N LYS A 352 -37.38 -18.87 -6.27
CA LYS A 352 -37.88 -19.31 -4.96
C LYS A 352 -36.75 -20.05 -4.25
N SER A 353 -36.29 -19.56 -3.12
CA SER A 353 -35.32 -20.24 -2.22
C SER A 353 -35.90 -21.51 -1.65
#